data_3d01968098ad6090bc0d832f15211f91
#
_entry.id   3d01968098ad6090bc0d832f15211f91
#
_cell.length_a   1.000
_cell.length_b   1.000
_cell.length_c   1.000
_cell.angle_alpha   90.00
_cell.angle_beta   90.00
_cell.angle_gamma   90.00
#
_symmetry.space_group_name_H-M   'P 1'
#
loop_
_entity.id
_entity.type
_entity.pdbx_description
1 polymer ?
#
loop_
_entity_poly.entity_id
_entity_poly.type
_entity_poly.pdbx_seq_one_letter_code
_entity_poly.pdbx_strand_id
1 'polypeptide(L)'
;EEREYRIIRTDGQLRWLSDKCFIARNADSTHGPIIVGIAEDITEKKQLEGELQRLATIDVLTQSSNRRYFFECAQREFDLARQYATPLAFQLLDIDDFKRINDTHGHQMGDQVLQRVAQCGSSVLRRGDLFGRIGGEEFALLLPGCQPDLAEQIAERLQREIQRLVFTSPDGQRFGVTISLGVTYLRASDPDLSAMFTRADAAMYTAKRLGKNQ
;
A
#
# COMPACT_ATOMS: atom_id res chain seq x y z
N GLU A 1 -6.26 35.85 8.60
CA GLU A 1 -5.36 34.86 8.05
C GLU A 1 -5.38 33.63 8.96
N GLU A 2 -5.49 32.45 8.41
CA GLU A 2 -5.47 31.17 9.15
C GLU A 2 -4.22 30.38 8.74
N ARG A 3 -3.47 29.85 9.73
CA ARG A 3 -2.23 29.09 9.51
C ARG A 3 -2.19 27.89 10.43
N GLU A 4 -1.81 26.74 9.89
CA GLU A 4 -1.52 25.54 10.67
C GLU A 4 -0.02 25.26 10.64
N TYR A 5 0.59 25.00 11.80
CA TYR A 5 2.02 24.73 11.92
C TYR A 5 2.34 23.82 13.11
N ARG A 6 3.55 23.29 13.12
CA ARG A 6 4.04 22.43 14.19
C ARG A 6 4.98 23.19 15.11
N ILE A 7 4.83 22.97 16.40
CA ILE A 7 5.77 23.43 17.41
C ILE A 7 6.33 22.26 18.20
N ILE A 8 7.53 22.43 18.75
CA ILE A 8 8.10 21.53 19.75
C ILE A 8 8.06 22.28 21.07
N ARG A 9 7.34 21.73 22.05
CA ARG A 9 7.28 22.28 23.40
C ARG A 9 8.60 22.11 24.14
N THR A 10 8.77 22.79 25.25
CA THR A 10 9.98 22.68 26.10
C THR A 10 10.19 21.29 26.69
N ASP A 11 9.12 20.47 26.79
CA ASP A 11 9.17 19.06 27.19
C ASP A 11 9.52 18.11 26.04
N GLY A 12 9.81 18.64 24.83
CA GLY A 12 10.12 17.87 23.63
C GLY A 12 8.89 17.35 22.87
N GLN A 13 7.67 17.59 23.36
CA GLN A 13 6.46 17.13 22.67
C GLN A 13 6.14 17.99 21.45
N LEU A 14 5.81 17.32 20.34
CA LEU A 14 5.34 17.97 19.13
C LEU A 14 3.84 18.27 19.23
N ARG A 15 3.46 19.50 18.91
CA ARG A 15 2.07 19.94 18.84
C ARG A 15 1.75 20.60 17.50
N TRP A 16 0.52 20.44 17.05
CA TRP A 16 -0.03 21.19 15.93
C TRP A 16 -0.89 22.33 16.44
N LEU A 17 -0.61 23.54 15.97
CA LEU A 17 -1.41 24.73 16.28
C LEU A 17 -2.09 25.25 15.03
N SER A 18 -3.31 25.73 15.18
CA SER A 18 -4.02 26.56 14.20
C SER A 18 -4.16 27.97 14.76
N ASP A 19 -3.58 28.93 14.06
CA ASP A 19 -3.69 30.34 14.39
C ASP A 19 -4.68 31.05 13.46
N LYS A 20 -5.63 31.79 14.04
CA LYS A 20 -6.51 32.72 13.32
C LYS A 20 -6.24 34.13 13.77
N CYS A 21 -5.63 34.94 12.91
CA CYS A 21 -5.28 36.32 13.20
C CYS A 21 -6.19 37.32 12.48
N PHE A 22 -6.64 38.33 13.20
CA PHE A 22 -7.45 39.43 12.70
C PHE A 22 -6.76 40.76 13.01
N ILE A 23 -6.84 41.71 12.09
CA ILE A 23 -6.39 43.08 12.33
C ILE A 23 -7.60 43.87 12.85
N ALA A 24 -7.57 44.23 14.11
CA ALA A 24 -8.54 45.14 14.69
C ALA A 24 -8.04 46.57 14.55
N ARG A 25 -8.82 47.42 13.85
CA ARG A 25 -8.56 48.86 13.76
C ARG A 25 -9.48 49.56 14.76
N ASN A 26 -8.90 50.23 15.75
CA ASN A 26 -9.66 51.07 16.67
C ASN A 26 -9.71 52.48 16.09
N ALA A 27 -10.90 53.02 15.83
CA ALA A 27 -11.09 54.31 15.16
C ALA A 27 -10.53 55.51 15.97
N ASP A 28 -10.37 55.34 17.30
CA ASP A 28 -9.98 56.43 18.21
C ASP A 28 -8.57 56.27 18.80
N SER A 29 -7.76 55.33 18.37
CA SER A 29 -6.44 55.10 18.96
C SER A 29 -5.32 55.81 18.22
N THR A 30 -4.51 56.56 18.95
CA THR A 30 -3.18 57.05 18.52
C THR A 30 -2.15 55.92 18.33
N HIS A 31 -2.52 54.71 18.63
CA HIS A 31 -1.73 53.51 18.48
C HIS A 31 -2.13 52.76 17.18
N GLY A 32 -1.17 52.20 16.51
CA GLY A 32 -1.38 51.46 15.24
C GLY A 32 -2.35 50.26 15.36
N PRO A 33 -2.58 49.54 14.28
CA PRO A 33 -3.52 48.40 14.26
C PRO A 33 -3.09 47.34 15.27
N ILE A 34 -4.05 46.77 15.99
CA ILE A 34 -3.87 45.69 16.96
C ILE A 34 -4.11 44.38 16.20
N ILE A 35 -3.18 43.42 16.30
CA ILE A 35 -3.38 42.06 15.82
C ILE A 35 -3.96 41.24 16.97
N VAL A 36 -5.14 40.69 16.75
CA VAL A 36 -5.80 39.77 17.69
C VAL A 36 -5.81 38.42 17.05
N GLY A 37 -5.35 37.38 17.76
CA GLY A 37 -5.32 36.01 17.27
C GLY A 37 -5.84 35.03 18.31
N ILE A 38 -6.35 33.93 17.82
CA ILE A 38 -6.71 32.75 18.61
C ILE A 38 -5.83 31.61 18.12
N ALA A 39 -5.07 31.01 19.03
CA ALA A 39 -4.31 29.78 18.77
C ALA A 39 -5.06 28.60 19.39
N GLU A 40 -5.29 27.57 18.61
CA GLU A 40 -5.94 26.32 19.01
C GLU A 40 -4.95 25.16 18.87
N ASP A 41 -4.87 24.29 19.88
CA ASP A 41 -4.13 23.03 19.76
C ASP A 41 -4.98 22.02 19.00
N ILE A 42 -4.60 21.77 17.74
CA ILE A 42 -5.28 20.82 16.83
C ILE A 42 -4.54 19.47 16.74
N THR A 43 -3.68 19.16 17.70
CA THR A 43 -2.86 17.94 17.68
C THR A 43 -3.73 16.69 17.64
N GLU A 44 -4.73 16.59 18.48
CA GLU A 44 -5.65 15.45 18.52
C GLU A 44 -6.42 15.32 17.20
N LYS A 45 -6.91 16.42 16.66
CA LYS A 45 -7.59 16.45 15.36
C LYS A 45 -6.67 15.88 14.25
N LYS A 46 -5.41 16.34 14.18
CA LYS A 46 -4.44 15.87 13.19
C LYS A 46 -4.07 14.41 13.37
N GLN A 47 -4.00 13.93 14.61
CA GLN A 47 -3.77 12.50 14.91
C GLN A 47 -4.93 11.64 14.44
N LEU A 48 -6.17 12.04 14.73
CA LEU A 48 -7.37 11.34 14.29
C LEU A 48 -7.51 11.35 12.76
N GLU A 49 -7.27 12.49 12.11
CA GLU A 49 -7.24 12.60 10.65
C GLU A 49 -6.21 11.63 10.04
N GLY A 50 -4.99 11.59 10.59
CA GLY A 50 -3.94 10.68 10.16
C GLY A 50 -4.29 9.21 10.35
N GLU A 51 -4.91 8.86 11.48
CA GLU A 51 -5.35 7.48 11.73
C GLU A 51 -6.50 7.07 10.82
N LEU A 52 -7.48 7.96 10.60
CA LEU A 52 -8.56 7.73 9.64
C LEU A 52 -8.00 7.52 8.22
N GLN A 53 -7.04 8.36 7.80
CA GLN A 53 -6.36 8.20 6.52
C GLN A 53 -5.64 6.87 6.43
N ARG A 54 -4.93 6.46 7.48
CA ARG A 54 -4.22 5.18 7.55
C ARG A 54 -5.19 4.00 7.42
N LEU A 55 -6.26 3.99 8.21
CA LEU A 55 -7.32 2.96 8.14
C LEU A 55 -8.01 2.92 6.77
N ALA A 56 -8.13 4.09 6.13
CA ALA A 56 -8.73 4.21 4.81
C ALA A 56 -7.86 3.64 3.68
N THR A 57 -6.53 3.57 3.85
CA THR A 57 -5.59 3.29 2.75
C THR A 57 -4.72 2.06 2.97
N ILE A 58 -4.50 1.64 4.23
CA ILE A 58 -3.54 0.59 4.59
C ILE A 58 -4.26 -0.65 5.13
N ASP A 59 -3.76 -1.83 4.81
CA ASP A 59 -4.11 -3.09 5.47
C ASP A 59 -3.39 -3.16 6.82
N VAL A 60 -4.16 -3.28 7.91
CA VAL A 60 -3.64 -3.18 9.29
C VAL A 60 -2.62 -4.28 9.60
N LEU A 61 -2.81 -5.49 9.06
CA LEU A 61 -1.93 -6.62 9.32
C LEU A 61 -0.59 -6.49 8.58
N THR A 62 -0.66 -6.22 7.28
CA THR A 62 0.50 -6.30 6.38
C THR A 62 1.18 -4.95 6.15
N GLN A 63 0.55 -3.85 6.53
CA GLN A 63 0.99 -2.47 6.29
C GLN A 63 1.19 -2.13 4.79
N SER A 64 0.70 -2.97 3.89
CA SER A 64 0.57 -2.68 2.46
C SER A 64 -0.72 -1.90 2.17
N SER A 65 -0.91 -1.41 0.95
CA SER A 65 -2.20 -0.81 0.57
C SER A 65 -3.34 -1.81 0.78
N ASN A 66 -4.45 -1.35 1.34
CA ASN A 66 -5.65 -2.17 1.39
C ASN A 66 -6.30 -2.29 -0.01
N ARG A 67 -7.21 -3.26 -0.17
CA ARG A 67 -7.89 -3.54 -1.44
C ARG A 67 -8.48 -2.28 -2.08
N ARG A 68 -9.22 -1.49 -1.32
CA ARG A 68 -9.91 -0.30 -1.85
C ARG A 68 -8.91 0.70 -2.41
N TYR A 69 -7.94 1.10 -1.61
CA TYR A 69 -6.96 2.11 -2.00
C TYR A 69 -6.07 1.64 -3.16
N PHE A 70 -5.69 0.35 -3.15
CA PHE A 70 -4.94 -0.23 -4.28
C PHE A 70 -5.69 -0.05 -5.60
N PHE A 71 -6.98 -0.44 -5.67
CA PHE A 71 -7.74 -0.35 -6.90
C PHE A 71 -8.08 1.09 -7.30
N GLU A 72 -8.30 2.00 -6.34
CA GLU A 72 -8.45 3.44 -6.63
C GLU A 72 -7.18 4.03 -7.28
N CYS A 73 -6.00 3.69 -6.77
CA CYS A 73 -4.74 4.11 -7.36
C CYS A 73 -4.47 3.43 -8.70
N ALA A 74 -4.72 2.12 -8.79
CA ALA A 74 -4.51 1.33 -9.99
C ALA A 74 -5.38 1.82 -11.16
N GLN A 75 -6.62 2.24 -10.90
CA GLN A 75 -7.49 2.82 -11.94
C GLN A 75 -6.91 4.13 -12.49
N ARG A 76 -6.41 5.00 -11.61
CA ARG A 76 -5.77 6.25 -12.04
C ARG A 76 -4.53 6.00 -12.91
N GLU A 77 -3.68 5.08 -12.52
CA GLU A 77 -2.49 4.71 -13.30
C GLU A 77 -2.86 4.06 -14.65
N PHE A 78 -3.91 3.24 -14.66
CA PHE A 78 -4.45 2.67 -15.91
C PHE A 78 -4.92 3.76 -16.87
N ASP A 79 -5.70 4.74 -16.39
CA ASP A 79 -6.21 5.84 -17.21
C ASP A 79 -5.05 6.69 -17.76
N LEU A 80 -4.04 7.00 -16.94
CA LEU A 80 -2.83 7.70 -17.35
C LEU A 80 -2.04 6.90 -18.39
N ALA A 81 -1.84 5.61 -18.16
CA ALA A 81 -1.11 4.75 -19.10
C ALA A 81 -1.80 4.67 -20.47
N ARG A 82 -3.13 4.61 -20.50
CA ARG A 82 -3.90 4.67 -21.73
C ARG A 82 -3.80 6.04 -22.43
N GLN A 83 -3.92 7.12 -21.66
CA GLN A 83 -3.88 8.48 -22.19
C GLN A 83 -2.53 8.79 -22.85
N TYR A 84 -1.43 8.36 -22.22
CA TYR A 84 -0.07 8.66 -22.69
C TYR A 84 0.59 7.52 -23.44
N ALA A 85 -0.14 6.42 -23.71
CA ALA A 85 0.37 5.22 -24.37
C ALA A 85 1.66 4.68 -23.70
N THR A 86 1.74 4.73 -22.36
CA THR A 86 2.87 4.24 -21.61
C THR A 86 2.67 2.77 -21.18
N PRO A 87 3.74 1.99 -21.05
CA PRO A 87 3.65 0.62 -20.56
C PRO A 87 3.07 0.56 -19.17
N LEU A 88 2.28 -0.48 -18.90
CA LEU A 88 1.74 -0.77 -17.58
C LEU A 88 1.68 -2.29 -17.41
N ALA A 89 2.26 -2.81 -16.32
CA ALA A 89 2.13 -4.21 -15.97
C ALA A 89 1.33 -4.37 -14.68
N PHE A 90 0.55 -5.44 -14.62
CA PHE A 90 -0.22 -5.83 -13.44
C PHE A 90 0.16 -7.27 -13.07
N GLN A 91 0.38 -7.51 -11.79
CA GLN A 91 0.69 -8.83 -11.26
C GLN A 91 -0.28 -9.16 -10.14
N LEU A 92 -0.74 -10.40 -10.13
CA LEU A 92 -1.54 -10.95 -9.05
C LEU A 92 -0.78 -12.14 -8.47
N LEU A 93 -0.68 -12.21 -7.16
CA LEU A 93 -0.03 -13.31 -6.45
C LEU A 93 -0.92 -13.85 -5.34
N ASP A 94 -0.76 -15.14 -5.08
CA ASP A 94 -1.44 -15.85 -4.00
C ASP A 94 -0.44 -16.78 -3.30
N ILE A 95 -0.52 -16.85 -1.96
CA ILE A 95 0.36 -17.70 -1.15
C ILE A 95 -0.12 -19.16 -1.26
N ASP A 96 0.73 -20.01 -1.78
CA ASP A 96 0.40 -21.40 -1.98
C ASP A 96 0.10 -22.12 -0.66
N ASP A 97 -0.98 -22.91 -0.66
CA ASP A 97 -1.39 -23.72 0.50
C ASP A 97 -1.58 -22.96 1.81
N PHE A 98 -1.93 -21.66 1.75
CA PHE A 98 -2.06 -20.80 2.93
C PHE A 98 -3.04 -21.35 3.97
N LYS A 99 -4.16 -21.93 3.52
CA LYS A 99 -5.09 -22.60 4.42
C LYS A 99 -4.42 -23.72 5.20
N ARG A 100 -3.59 -24.55 4.54
CA ARG A 100 -2.84 -25.63 5.20
C ARG A 100 -1.87 -25.10 6.25
N ILE A 101 -1.24 -23.94 5.99
CA ILE A 101 -0.37 -23.27 6.96
C ILE A 101 -1.18 -22.90 8.21
N ASN A 102 -2.34 -22.27 8.04
CA ASN A 102 -3.24 -21.93 9.14
C ASN A 102 -3.70 -23.17 9.92
N ASP A 103 -4.13 -24.20 9.21
CA ASP A 103 -4.66 -25.43 9.81
C ASP A 103 -3.56 -26.20 10.59
N THR A 104 -2.30 -26.12 10.15
CA THR A 104 -1.17 -26.85 10.74
C THR A 104 -0.50 -26.05 11.86
N HIS A 105 -0.29 -24.74 11.67
CA HIS A 105 0.55 -23.91 12.54
C HIS A 105 -0.23 -22.81 13.28
N GLY A 106 -1.54 -22.72 13.04
CA GLY A 106 -2.43 -21.70 13.63
C GLY A 106 -2.44 -20.37 12.91
N HIS A 107 -3.50 -19.60 13.12
CA HIS A 107 -3.73 -18.30 12.45
C HIS A 107 -2.63 -17.27 12.76
N GLN A 108 -2.06 -17.27 13.96
CA GLN A 108 -0.96 -16.35 14.27
C GLN A 108 0.27 -16.58 13.39
N MET A 109 0.56 -17.83 13.03
CA MET A 109 1.63 -18.14 12.10
C MET A 109 1.26 -17.71 10.67
N GLY A 110 0.02 -17.91 10.25
CA GLY A 110 -0.47 -17.36 8.98
C GLY A 110 -0.34 -15.85 8.90
N ASP A 111 -0.65 -15.12 9.97
CA ASP A 111 -0.46 -13.68 10.03
C ASP A 111 1.02 -13.27 9.87
N GLN A 112 1.95 -14.00 10.50
CA GLN A 112 3.39 -13.77 10.31
C GLN A 112 3.82 -14.04 8.87
N VAL A 113 3.29 -15.07 8.23
CA VAL A 113 3.54 -15.36 6.81
C VAL A 113 3.07 -14.21 5.93
N LEU A 114 1.84 -13.72 6.12
CA LEU A 114 1.29 -12.58 5.39
C LEU A 114 2.15 -11.32 5.56
N GLN A 115 2.59 -11.02 6.78
CA GLN A 115 3.45 -9.87 7.07
C GLN A 115 4.81 -9.98 6.37
N ARG A 116 5.44 -11.15 6.40
CA ARG A 116 6.75 -11.37 5.78
C ARG A 116 6.68 -11.35 4.25
N VAL A 117 5.63 -11.93 3.66
CA VAL A 117 5.38 -11.85 2.22
C VAL A 117 5.16 -10.39 1.80
N ALA A 118 4.38 -9.62 2.56
CA ALA A 118 4.16 -8.21 2.28
C ALA A 118 5.45 -7.38 2.37
N GLN A 119 6.32 -7.65 3.36
CA GLN A 119 7.64 -7.02 3.47
C GLN A 119 8.52 -7.33 2.24
N CYS A 120 8.54 -8.59 1.79
CA CYS A 120 9.25 -8.97 0.56
C CYS A 120 8.68 -8.23 -0.66
N GLY A 121 7.35 -8.21 -0.81
CA GLY A 121 6.69 -7.49 -1.91
C GLY A 121 7.10 -6.01 -1.96
N SER A 122 7.04 -5.34 -0.82
CA SER A 122 7.44 -3.93 -0.73
C SER A 122 8.92 -3.69 -1.01
N SER A 123 9.81 -4.63 -0.63
CA SER A 123 11.26 -4.49 -0.78
C SER A 123 11.77 -4.62 -2.22
N VAL A 124 11.02 -5.32 -3.09
CA VAL A 124 11.40 -5.51 -4.49
C VAL A 124 10.89 -4.39 -5.41
N LEU A 125 10.07 -3.49 -4.90
CA LEU A 125 9.42 -2.44 -5.67
C LEU A 125 10.15 -1.10 -5.53
N ARG A 126 10.06 -0.30 -6.58
CA ARG A 126 10.57 1.08 -6.61
C ARG A 126 9.50 2.08 -6.18
N ARG A 127 9.92 3.30 -5.90
CA ARG A 127 8.98 4.40 -5.67
C ARG A 127 8.11 4.64 -6.92
N GLY A 128 6.80 4.60 -6.74
CA GLY A 128 5.82 4.75 -7.82
C GLY A 128 5.16 3.44 -8.24
N ASP A 129 5.73 2.29 -7.90
CA ASP A 129 5.01 1.03 -8.03
C ASP A 129 3.99 0.90 -6.90
N LEU A 130 2.88 0.22 -7.17
CA LEU A 130 1.82 -0.03 -6.18
C LEU A 130 1.88 -1.48 -5.72
N PHE A 131 1.68 -1.69 -4.42
CA PHE A 131 1.57 -3.00 -3.81
C PHE A 131 0.44 -2.99 -2.78
N GLY A 132 -0.44 -3.98 -2.83
CA GLY A 132 -1.57 -4.06 -1.93
C GLY A 132 -2.04 -5.48 -1.66
N ARG A 133 -2.62 -5.68 -0.47
CA ARG A 133 -3.34 -6.89 -0.13
C ARG A 133 -4.78 -6.74 -0.60
N ILE A 134 -5.21 -7.62 -1.49
CA ILE A 134 -6.52 -7.53 -2.15
C ILE A 134 -7.50 -8.63 -1.73
N GLY A 135 -7.02 -9.64 -1.03
CA GLY A 135 -7.79 -10.77 -0.53
C GLY A 135 -7.20 -11.33 0.76
N GLY A 136 -7.64 -12.50 1.19
CA GLY A 136 -7.13 -13.19 2.38
C GLY A 136 -5.62 -13.44 2.31
N GLU A 137 -5.19 -14.15 1.29
CA GLU A 137 -3.79 -14.49 0.99
C GLU A 137 -3.31 -13.93 -0.35
N GLU A 138 -4.11 -13.05 -0.96
CA GLU A 138 -3.85 -12.49 -2.29
C GLU A 138 -3.30 -11.07 -2.19
N PHE A 139 -2.27 -10.81 -2.99
CA PHE A 139 -1.66 -9.48 -3.17
C PHE A 139 -1.61 -9.13 -4.64
N ALA A 140 -1.60 -7.83 -4.92
CA ALA A 140 -1.46 -7.32 -6.27
C ALA A 140 -0.36 -6.27 -6.36
N LEU A 141 0.27 -6.21 -7.53
CA LEU A 141 1.26 -5.22 -7.91
C LEU A 141 0.80 -4.50 -9.17
N LEU A 142 1.00 -3.21 -9.22
CA LEU A 142 0.89 -2.43 -10.45
C LEU A 142 2.19 -1.68 -10.68
N LEU A 143 2.72 -1.79 -11.90
CA LEU A 143 4.05 -1.32 -12.28
C LEU A 143 3.93 -0.31 -13.43
N PRO A 144 3.71 0.99 -13.14
CA PRO A 144 3.61 2.02 -14.16
C PRO A 144 4.94 2.20 -14.91
N GLY A 145 4.86 2.38 -16.24
CA GLY A 145 6.04 2.55 -17.09
C GLY A 145 6.95 1.31 -17.15
N CYS A 146 6.43 0.14 -16.78
CA CYS A 146 7.22 -1.10 -16.75
C CYS A 146 7.01 -1.89 -18.03
N GLN A 147 8.12 -2.19 -18.72
CA GLN A 147 8.14 -3.06 -19.89
C GLN A 147 7.95 -4.53 -19.50
N PRO A 148 7.43 -5.39 -20.39
CA PRO A 148 7.17 -6.80 -20.11
C PRO A 148 8.35 -7.54 -19.48
N ASP A 149 9.52 -7.49 -20.11
CA ASP A 149 10.72 -8.21 -19.65
C ASP A 149 11.11 -7.84 -18.20
N LEU A 150 10.97 -6.55 -17.86
CA LEU A 150 11.26 -6.07 -16.50
C LEU A 150 10.18 -6.53 -15.50
N ALA A 151 8.92 -6.57 -15.91
CA ALA A 151 7.84 -7.03 -15.05
C ALA A 151 8.00 -8.53 -14.72
N GLU A 152 8.41 -9.35 -15.69
CA GLU A 152 8.73 -10.76 -15.46
C GLU A 152 9.91 -10.93 -14.50
N GLN A 153 10.98 -10.17 -14.68
CA GLN A 153 12.13 -10.17 -13.76
C GLN A 153 11.75 -9.78 -12.32
N ILE A 154 10.80 -8.81 -12.17
CA ILE A 154 10.28 -8.43 -10.84
C ILE A 154 9.49 -9.60 -10.23
N ALA A 155 8.64 -10.27 -11.00
CA ALA A 155 7.88 -11.44 -10.55
C ALA A 155 8.81 -12.58 -10.11
N GLU A 156 9.82 -12.93 -10.92
CA GLU A 156 10.81 -13.96 -10.59
C GLU A 156 11.64 -13.58 -9.34
N ARG A 157 12.01 -12.29 -9.21
CA ARG A 157 12.74 -11.82 -8.04
C ARG A 157 11.89 -11.97 -6.79
N LEU A 158 10.63 -11.54 -6.84
CA LEU A 158 9.69 -11.65 -5.74
C LEU A 158 9.51 -13.11 -5.31
N GLN A 159 9.29 -14.00 -6.28
CA GLN A 159 9.16 -15.44 -6.05
C GLN A 159 10.39 -16.00 -5.33
N ARG A 160 11.59 -15.71 -5.83
CA ARG A 160 12.86 -16.16 -5.22
C ARG A 160 13.05 -15.64 -3.80
N GLU A 161 12.73 -14.36 -3.54
CA GLU A 161 12.86 -13.80 -2.18
C GLU A 161 11.87 -14.44 -1.21
N ILE A 162 10.64 -14.72 -1.65
CA ILE A 162 9.64 -15.41 -0.81
C ILE A 162 10.05 -16.86 -0.55
N GLN A 163 10.57 -17.58 -1.53
CA GLN A 163 11.07 -18.94 -1.35
C GLN A 163 12.22 -19.06 -0.32
N ARG A 164 12.98 -17.97 -0.12
CA ARG A 164 14.07 -17.92 0.88
C ARG A 164 13.56 -17.70 2.30
N LEU A 165 12.28 -17.35 2.48
CA LEU A 165 11.72 -17.17 3.79
C LEU A 165 11.65 -18.51 4.52
N VAL A 166 12.14 -18.52 5.75
CA VAL A 166 12.04 -19.66 6.65
C VAL A 166 11.26 -19.22 7.88
N PHE A 167 10.24 -19.96 8.20
CA PHE A 167 9.41 -19.77 9.38
C PHE A 167 9.70 -20.89 10.38
N THR A 168 9.54 -20.59 11.66
CA THR A 168 9.68 -21.59 12.73
C THR A 168 8.39 -21.58 13.53
N SER A 169 7.69 -22.69 13.52
CA SER A 169 6.46 -22.88 14.29
C SER A 169 6.73 -22.97 15.80
N PRO A 170 5.72 -22.81 16.67
CA PRO A 170 5.90 -22.84 18.12
C PRO A 170 6.50 -24.14 18.66
N ASP A 171 6.31 -25.25 17.96
CA ASP A 171 6.90 -26.57 18.25
C ASP A 171 8.33 -26.77 17.70
N GLY A 172 8.92 -25.69 17.12
CA GLY A 172 10.28 -25.70 16.60
C GLY A 172 10.43 -26.23 15.16
N GLN A 173 9.33 -26.61 14.47
CA GLN A 173 9.40 -27.09 13.11
C GLN A 173 9.68 -25.92 12.13
N ARG A 174 10.61 -26.13 11.20
CA ARG A 174 10.93 -25.15 10.16
C ARG A 174 10.17 -25.46 8.87
N PHE A 175 9.59 -24.44 8.25
CA PHE A 175 8.90 -24.57 6.96
C PHE A 175 9.12 -23.32 6.10
N GLY A 176 8.94 -23.47 4.80
CA GLY A 176 8.96 -22.40 3.81
C GLY A 176 7.57 -22.17 3.21
N VAL A 177 7.45 -21.13 2.42
CA VAL A 177 6.25 -20.81 1.65
C VAL A 177 6.61 -20.53 0.20
N THR A 178 5.68 -20.77 -0.70
CA THR A 178 5.78 -20.40 -2.11
C THR A 178 4.58 -19.55 -2.51
N ILE A 179 4.67 -18.93 -3.66
CA ILE A 179 3.58 -18.15 -4.26
C ILE A 179 3.36 -18.58 -5.70
N SER A 180 2.12 -18.49 -6.15
CA SER A 180 1.75 -18.55 -7.55
C SER A 180 1.44 -17.15 -8.05
N LEU A 181 1.97 -16.78 -9.23
CA LEU A 181 1.86 -15.45 -9.82
C LEU A 181 1.14 -15.49 -11.17
N GLY A 182 0.40 -14.45 -11.46
CA GLY A 182 -0.10 -14.14 -12.80
C GLY A 182 0.35 -12.76 -13.22
N VAL A 183 1.01 -12.65 -14.36
CA VAL A 183 1.54 -11.39 -14.91
C VAL A 183 0.76 -11.02 -16.16
N THR A 184 0.40 -9.76 -16.30
CA THR A 184 -0.27 -9.22 -17.49
C THR A 184 0.18 -7.80 -17.79
N TYR A 185 -0.07 -7.39 -19.03
CA TYR A 185 0.33 -6.09 -19.55
C TYR A 185 -0.87 -5.37 -20.14
N LEU A 186 -0.85 -4.04 -20.09
CA LEU A 186 -1.84 -3.19 -20.73
C LEU A 186 -1.84 -3.44 -22.24
N ARG A 187 -3.02 -3.68 -22.79
CA ARG A 187 -3.27 -3.82 -24.24
C ARG A 187 -4.13 -2.67 -24.72
N ALA A 188 -3.93 -2.26 -25.96
CA ALA A 188 -4.76 -1.23 -26.57
C ALA A 188 -6.26 -1.57 -26.58
N SER A 189 -6.59 -2.87 -26.59
CA SER A 189 -7.96 -3.39 -26.55
C SER A 189 -8.59 -3.44 -25.18
N ASP A 190 -7.85 -3.14 -24.09
CA ASP A 190 -8.39 -3.24 -22.73
C ASP A 190 -9.38 -2.08 -22.48
N PRO A 191 -10.66 -2.38 -22.18
CA PRO A 191 -11.64 -1.34 -21.92
C PRO A 191 -11.41 -0.67 -20.56
N ASP A 192 -10.94 -1.42 -19.58
CA ASP A 192 -10.74 -1.02 -18.18
C ASP A 192 -9.67 -1.87 -17.49
N LEU A 193 -9.35 -1.51 -16.25
CA LEU A 193 -8.41 -2.24 -15.40
C LEU A 193 -8.88 -3.69 -15.11
N SER A 194 -10.18 -3.94 -15.10
CA SER A 194 -10.76 -5.26 -14.84
C SER A 194 -10.32 -6.29 -15.88
N ALA A 195 -10.10 -5.86 -17.14
CA ALA A 195 -9.58 -6.75 -18.19
C ALA A 195 -8.15 -7.23 -17.87
N MET A 196 -7.30 -6.36 -17.31
CA MET A 196 -5.96 -6.75 -16.85
C MET A 196 -6.05 -7.71 -15.65
N PHE A 197 -6.89 -7.38 -14.68
CA PHE A 197 -7.11 -8.22 -13.50
C PHE A 197 -7.54 -9.64 -13.89
N THR A 198 -8.55 -9.77 -14.75
CA THR A 198 -9.07 -11.07 -15.21
C THR A 198 -7.99 -11.92 -15.90
N ARG A 199 -7.11 -11.29 -16.68
CA ARG A 199 -6.00 -12.03 -17.33
C ARG A 199 -4.93 -12.46 -16.34
N ALA A 200 -4.60 -11.60 -15.35
CA ALA A 200 -3.66 -11.96 -14.31
C ALA A 200 -4.20 -13.10 -13.43
N ASP A 201 -5.48 -13.06 -13.08
CA ASP A 201 -6.16 -14.12 -12.33
C ASP A 201 -6.14 -15.47 -13.08
N ALA A 202 -6.48 -15.46 -14.37
CA ALA A 202 -6.42 -16.65 -15.19
C ALA A 202 -4.98 -17.24 -15.32
N ALA A 203 -3.95 -16.38 -15.39
CA ALA A 203 -2.56 -16.79 -15.41
C ALA A 203 -2.14 -17.40 -14.05
N MET A 204 -2.46 -16.73 -12.93
CA MET A 204 -2.21 -17.23 -11.58
C MET A 204 -2.92 -18.56 -11.31
N TYR A 205 -4.17 -18.70 -11.74
CA TYR A 205 -4.90 -19.97 -11.64
C TYR A 205 -4.21 -21.09 -12.43
N THR A 206 -3.69 -20.76 -13.61
CA THR A 206 -2.91 -21.72 -14.43
C THR A 206 -1.64 -22.15 -13.71
N ALA A 207 -0.90 -21.20 -13.10
CA ALA A 207 0.28 -21.49 -12.28
C ALA A 207 -0.06 -22.45 -11.13
N LYS A 208 -1.15 -22.21 -10.40
CA LYS A 208 -1.61 -23.11 -9.33
C LYS A 208 -1.90 -24.54 -9.84
N ARG A 209 -2.50 -24.67 -11.03
CA ARG A 209 -2.81 -25.98 -11.63
C ARG A 209 -1.59 -26.72 -12.13
N LEU A 210 -0.57 -26.03 -12.61
CA LEU A 210 0.66 -26.61 -13.17
C LEU A 210 1.69 -27.00 -12.11
N GLY A 211 1.37 -26.86 -10.83
CA GLY A 211 2.24 -27.33 -9.73
C GLY A 211 2.63 -26.24 -8.75
N LYS A 212 2.01 -25.05 -8.85
CA LYS A 212 2.30 -23.90 -7.97
C LYS A 212 3.73 -23.38 -8.13
N ASN A 213 4.09 -22.38 -7.32
CA ASN A 213 5.46 -21.86 -7.27
C ASN A 213 5.99 -21.38 -8.64
N GLN A 214 5.16 -20.70 -9.41
CA GLN A 214 5.49 -20.17 -10.73
C GLN A 214 4.61 -18.97 -11.09
#